data_bff29acdee543443f7219de39b33c949
#
_entry.id   bff29acdee543443f7219de39b33c949
#
_cell.length_a   1.000
_cell.length_b   1.000
_cell.length_c   1.000
_cell.angle_alpha   90.00
_cell.angle_beta   90.00
_cell.angle_gamma   90.00
#
_symmetry.space_group_name_H-M   'P 1'
#
loop_
_entity.id
_entity.type
_entity.pdbx_description
1 polymer ?
#
loop_
_entity_poly.entity_id
_entity_poly.type
_entity_poly.pdbx_seq_one_letter_code
_entity_poly.pdbx_strand_id
1 'polypeptide(L)'
;NLMAILDDLLDFSKIEAGRMELESIPLDPGRLARELVELAAPIAAGKGLHLCARIDASVPAWVRGDPTRLRQILNNLVGNALKFTVKGEVGLTMRARPGAAPDACVLEIEVRDTGIGVAPEVLPHLFEAFAQADSTTTRRFGGTGLGLAIVRQLVELMDGTIEATSTEGVGSTFRVELPLALANAGPATGGAAAAGLRAQHGDR
;
A
#
# COMPACT_ATOMS: atom_id res chain seq x y z
N ASN A 1 -10.30 16.60 1.31
CA ASN A 1 -9.61 17.10 2.50
C ASN A 1 -8.36 17.85 2.09
N LEU A 2 -8.33 19.19 2.34
CA LEU A 2 -7.25 20.08 1.87
C LEU A 2 -5.86 19.65 2.39
N MET A 3 -5.78 19.14 3.62
CA MET A 3 -4.52 18.67 4.22
C MET A 3 -3.92 17.50 3.42
N ALA A 4 -4.72 16.52 3.02
CA ALA A 4 -4.23 15.39 2.23
C ALA A 4 -3.67 15.85 0.87
N ILE A 5 -4.29 16.86 0.25
CA ILE A 5 -3.81 17.44 -1.02
C ILE A 5 -2.48 18.16 -0.82
N LEU A 6 -2.32 18.90 0.29
CA LEU A 6 -1.07 19.57 0.62
C LEU A 6 0.05 18.56 0.91
N ASP A 7 -0.26 17.49 1.64
CA ASP A 7 0.69 16.42 1.95
C ASP A 7 1.15 15.71 0.66
N ASP A 8 0.21 15.38 -0.24
CA ASP A 8 0.52 14.80 -1.54
C ASP A 8 1.43 15.72 -2.39
N LEU A 9 1.13 17.02 -2.43
CA LEU A 9 1.92 17.99 -3.17
C LEU A 9 3.34 18.16 -2.59
N LEU A 10 3.45 18.19 -1.26
CA LEU A 10 4.74 18.27 -0.57
C LEU A 10 5.57 17.01 -0.79
N ASP A 11 4.96 15.82 -0.70
CA ASP A 11 5.64 14.56 -0.97
C ASP A 11 6.12 14.49 -2.42
N PHE A 12 5.25 14.83 -3.39
CA PHE A 12 5.61 14.90 -4.80
C PHE A 12 6.81 15.84 -5.03
N SER A 13 6.76 17.06 -4.46
CA SER A 13 7.85 18.05 -4.57
C SER A 13 9.16 17.56 -3.93
N LYS A 14 9.11 16.86 -2.79
CA LYS A 14 10.29 16.28 -2.13
C LYS A 14 10.93 15.18 -2.96
N ILE A 15 10.11 14.33 -3.58
CA ILE A 15 10.61 13.24 -4.43
C ILE A 15 11.26 13.82 -5.69
N GLU A 16 10.61 14.75 -6.39
CA GLU A 16 11.17 15.40 -7.58
C GLU A 16 12.49 16.15 -7.29
N ALA A 17 12.59 16.76 -6.11
CA ALA A 17 13.82 17.42 -5.69
C ALA A 17 14.93 16.46 -5.22
N GLY A 18 14.69 15.14 -5.21
CA GLY A 18 15.63 14.14 -4.69
C GLY A 18 15.91 14.29 -3.19
N ARG A 19 14.98 14.87 -2.43
CA ARG A 19 15.14 15.17 -0.99
C ARG A 19 14.38 14.20 -0.10
N MET A 20 13.68 13.23 -0.68
CA MET A 20 12.99 12.21 0.12
C MET A 20 13.97 11.11 0.52
N GLU A 21 14.16 10.97 1.82
CA GLU A 21 14.94 9.88 2.40
C GLU A 21 14.00 8.75 2.81
N LEU A 22 14.38 7.51 2.50
CA LEU A 22 13.63 6.31 2.90
C LEU A 22 14.17 5.78 4.22
N GLU A 23 13.27 5.39 5.10
CA GLU A 23 13.61 4.60 6.27
C GLU A 23 13.87 3.14 5.89
N SER A 24 14.77 2.49 6.64
CA SER A 24 15.03 1.05 6.50
C SER A 24 14.93 0.38 7.87
N ILE A 25 13.71 0.21 8.34
CA ILE A 25 13.39 -0.38 9.65
C ILE A 25 12.65 -1.70 9.48
N PRO A 26 12.68 -2.60 10.49
CA PRO A 26 11.88 -3.82 10.46
C PRO A 26 10.38 -3.50 10.42
N LEU A 27 9.67 -4.11 9.48
CA LEU A 27 8.21 -4.00 9.35
C LEU A 27 7.60 -5.36 8.99
N ASP A 28 6.35 -5.58 9.40
CA ASP A 28 5.51 -6.71 8.99
C ASP A 28 4.58 -6.26 7.86
N PRO A 29 4.86 -6.63 6.60
CA PRO A 29 4.05 -6.18 5.46
C PRO A 29 2.64 -6.78 5.49
N GLY A 30 2.49 -8.01 5.97
CA GLY A 30 1.20 -8.66 6.06
C GLY A 30 0.29 -8.01 7.11
N ARG A 31 0.85 -7.63 8.25
CA ARG A 31 0.12 -6.87 9.27
C ARG A 31 -0.34 -5.52 8.73
N LEU A 32 0.56 -4.80 8.05
CA LEU A 32 0.26 -3.49 7.48
C LEU A 32 -0.90 -3.56 6.49
N ALA A 33 -0.93 -4.60 5.63
CA ALA A 33 -2.03 -4.82 4.70
C ALA A 33 -3.36 -5.14 5.39
N ARG A 34 -3.33 -5.98 6.44
CA ARG A 34 -4.54 -6.30 7.21
C ARG A 34 -5.12 -5.06 7.91
N GLU A 35 -4.28 -4.29 8.60
CA GLU A 35 -4.69 -3.03 9.25
C GLU A 35 -5.34 -2.07 8.24
N LEU A 36 -4.78 -1.94 7.05
CA LEU A 36 -5.33 -1.08 6.01
C LEU A 36 -6.71 -1.55 5.55
N VAL A 37 -6.88 -2.85 5.29
CA VAL A 37 -8.18 -3.40 4.87
C VAL A 37 -9.23 -3.27 5.97
N GLU A 38 -8.86 -3.45 7.23
CA GLU A 38 -9.75 -3.21 8.39
C GLU A 38 -10.21 -1.75 8.45
N LEU A 39 -9.30 -0.79 8.24
CA LEU A 39 -9.64 0.64 8.21
C LEU A 39 -10.51 1.02 7.00
N ALA A 40 -10.34 0.35 5.87
CA ALA A 40 -11.11 0.59 4.65
C ALA A 40 -12.48 -0.13 4.63
N ALA A 41 -12.66 -1.15 5.46
CA ALA A 41 -13.88 -1.97 5.49
C ALA A 41 -15.19 -1.18 5.71
N PRO A 42 -15.27 -0.15 6.58
CA PRO A 42 -16.48 0.66 6.72
C PRO A 42 -16.83 1.43 5.44
N ILE A 43 -15.82 1.90 4.69
CA ILE A 43 -16.02 2.62 3.42
C ILE A 43 -16.56 1.65 2.36
N ALA A 44 -15.98 0.46 2.27
CA ALA A 44 -16.45 -0.58 1.35
C ALA A 44 -17.89 -1.01 1.68
N ALA A 45 -18.18 -1.26 2.96
CA ALA A 45 -19.52 -1.64 3.44
C ALA A 45 -20.57 -0.54 3.15
N GLY A 46 -20.23 0.74 3.37
CA GLY A 46 -21.10 1.88 3.05
C GLY A 46 -21.44 1.99 1.56
N LYS A 47 -20.61 1.43 0.69
CA LYS A 47 -20.84 1.35 -0.77
C LYS A 47 -21.43 0.00 -1.20
N GLY A 48 -21.58 -0.97 -0.31
CA GLY A 48 -22.01 -2.33 -0.66
C GLY A 48 -20.96 -3.10 -1.47
N LEU A 49 -19.69 -2.78 -1.32
CA LEU A 49 -18.56 -3.44 -1.98
C LEU A 49 -18.00 -4.57 -1.12
N HIS A 50 -17.57 -5.64 -1.76
CA HIS A 50 -16.80 -6.69 -1.11
C HIS A 50 -15.32 -6.30 -1.11
N LEU A 51 -14.71 -6.16 0.08
CA LEU A 51 -13.29 -5.86 0.23
C LEU A 51 -12.60 -7.04 0.92
N CYS A 52 -11.51 -7.55 0.33
CA CYS A 52 -10.75 -8.65 0.91
C CYS A 52 -9.23 -8.42 0.81
N ALA A 53 -8.49 -8.99 1.78
CA ALA A 53 -7.05 -9.12 1.72
C ALA A 53 -6.65 -10.60 1.72
N ARG A 54 -5.72 -10.97 0.86
CA ARG A 54 -5.10 -12.30 0.81
C ARG A 54 -3.60 -12.15 0.96
N ILE A 55 -3.09 -12.59 2.09
CA ILE A 55 -1.65 -12.61 2.37
C ILE A 55 -1.17 -14.05 2.23
N ASP A 56 -0.35 -14.30 1.22
CA ASP A 56 0.20 -15.64 0.96
C ASP A 56 1.22 -16.02 2.04
N ALA A 57 1.37 -17.31 2.30
CA ALA A 57 2.33 -17.83 3.28
C ALA A 57 3.80 -17.57 2.90
N SER A 58 4.07 -17.24 1.63
CA SER A 58 5.41 -16.84 1.17
C SER A 58 5.85 -15.47 1.68
N VAL A 59 4.91 -14.62 2.14
CA VAL A 59 5.23 -13.28 2.64
C VAL A 59 6.01 -13.40 3.94
N PRO A 60 7.26 -12.88 4.02
CA PRO A 60 8.04 -12.93 5.24
C PRO A 60 7.35 -12.18 6.38
N ALA A 61 7.49 -12.71 7.61
CA ALA A 61 6.96 -12.04 8.80
C ALA A 61 7.57 -10.65 9.01
N TRP A 62 8.86 -10.51 8.66
CA TRP A 62 9.60 -9.26 8.83
C TRP A 62 10.49 -8.99 7.63
N VAL A 63 10.42 -7.75 7.13
CA VAL A 63 11.31 -7.20 6.11
C VAL A 63 11.85 -5.84 6.56
N ARG A 64 12.92 -5.36 5.94
CA ARG A 64 13.42 -4.01 6.14
C ARG A 64 12.88 -3.09 5.06
N GLY A 65 12.31 -1.96 5.48
CA GLY A 65 11.76 -1.00 4.55
C GLY A 65 11.16 0.19 5.29
N ASP A 66 10.44 1.02 4.56
CA ASP A 66 9.75 2.20 5.08
C ASP A 66 8.25 1.91 5.24
N PRO A 67 7.75 1.73 6.48
CA PRO A 67 6.34 1.42 6.71
C PRO A 67 5.41 2.57 6.31
N THR A 68 5.88 3.82 6.39
CA THR A 68 5.10 5.00 6.03
C THR A 68 4.87 5.03 4.53
N ARG A 69 5.92 4.79 3.75
CA ARG A 69 5.83 4.78 2.29
C ARG A 69 5.09 3.56 1.75
N LEU A 70 5.31 2.40 2.34
CA LEU A 70 4.53 1.21 1.98
C LEU A 70 3.03 1.41 2.27
N ARG A 71 2.69 2.00 3.42
CA ARG A 71 1.30 2.36 3.75
C ARG A 71 0.72 3.37 2.78
N GLN A 72 1.50 4.36 2.35
CA GLN A 72 1.09 5.36 1.37
C GLN A 72 0.78 4.74 0.00
N ILE A 73 1.63 3.84 -0.50
CA ILE A 73 1.40 3.07 -1.73
C ILE A 73 0.07 2.30 -1.62
N LEU A 74 -0.11 1.53 -0.55
CA LEU A 74 -1.31 0.72 -0.36
C LEU A 74 -2.58 1.56 -0.22
N ASN A 75 -2.53 2.66 0.55
CA ASN A 75 -3.66 3.59 0.72
C ASN A 75 -4.10 4.19 -0.63
N ASN A 76 -3.15 4.61 -1.45
CA ASN A 76 -3.45 5.16 -2.77
C ASN A 76 -4.09 4.13 -3.70
N LEU A 77 -3.53 2.92 -3.76
CA LEU A 77 -4.05 1.87 -4.64
C LEU A 77 -5.42 1.37 -4.19
N VAL A 78 -5.59 1.03 -2.91
CA VAL A 78 -6.88 0.54 -2.37
C VAL A 78 -7.91 1.67 -2.35
N GLY A 79 -7.51 2.89 -2.01
CA GLY A 79 -8.38 4.07 -2.06
C GLY A 79 -8.92 4.35 -3.46
N ASN A 80 -8.07 4.26 -4.49
CA ASN A 80 -8.50 4.38 -5.89
C ASN A 80 -9.43 3.24 -6.29
N ALA A 81 -9.12 2.01 -5.95
CA ALA A 81 -9.97 0.85 -6.23
C ALA A 81 -11.38 1.04 -5.62
N LEU A 82 -11.46 1.42 -4.34
CA LEU A 82 -12.74 1.71 -3.68
C LEU A 82 -13.47 2.92 -4.27
N LYS A 83 -12.73 3.93 -4.72
CA LYS A 83 -13.27 5.15 -5.31
C LYS A 83 -13.94 4.86 -6.65
N PHE A 84 -13.30 4.09 -7.52
CA PHE A 84 -13.75 3.83 -8.89
C PHE A 84 -14.60 2.58 -9.03
N THR A 85 -14.79 1.81 -7.97
CA THR A 85 -15.75 0.69 -7.94
C THR A 85 -17.06 1.16 -7.35
N VAL A 86 -18.13 1.04 -8.15
CA VAL A 86 -19.49 1.40 -7.73
C VAL A 86 -20.21 0.17 -7.17
N LYS A 87 -19.95 -1.01 -7.75
CA LYS A 87 -20.53 -2.29 -7.36
C LYS A 87 -19.56 -3.42 -7.68
N GLY A 88 -19.49 -4.41 -6.81
CA GLY A 88 -18.63 -5.57 -6.99
C GLY A 88 -17.58 -5.69 -5.88
N GLU A 89 -16.33 -5.89 -6.24
CA GLU A 89 -15.29 -6.23 -5.27
C GLU A 89 -13.97 -5.49 -5.48
N VAL A 90 -13.22 -5.34 -4.39
CA VAL A 90 -11.83 -4.89 -4.35
C VAL A 90 -11.01 -5.92 -3.59
N GLY A 91 -9.93 -6.40 -4.19
CA GLY A 91 -9.02 -7.38 -3.61
C GLY A 91 -7.60 -6.84 -3.48
N LEU A 92 -6.98 -7.04 -2.32
CA LEU A 92 -5.56 -6.85 -2.09
C LEU A 92 -4.90 -8.21 -1.92
N THR A 93 -3.92 -8.54 -2.75
CA THR A 93 -3.15 -9.78 -2.63
C THR A 93 -1.68 -9.43 -2.41
N MET A 94 -1.04 -10.10 -1.45
CA MET A 94 0.41 -10.04 -1.24
C MET A 94 1.03 -11.42 -1.38
N ARG A 95 2.16 -11.49 -2.08
CA ARG A 95 3.02 -12.67 -2.21
C ARG A 95 4.47 -12.23 -2.10
N ALA A 96 5.37 -13.17 -1.92
CA ALA A 96 6.79 -12.90 -2.01
C ALA A 96 7.50 -14.02 -2.74
N ARG A 97 8.57 -13.66 -3.45
CA ARG A 97 9.49 -14.59 -4.09
C ARG A 97 10.93 -14.29 -3.66
N PRO A 98 11.86 -15.26 -3.76
CA PRO A 98 13.25 -15.01 -3.48
C PRO A 98 13.79 -13.79 -4.25
N GLY A 99 14.56 -12.95 -3.56
CA GLY A 99 15.26 -11.82 -4.17
C GLY A 99 16.57 -12.24 -4.83
N ALA A 100 17.34 -11.25 -5.30
CA ALA A 100 18.65 -11.47 -5.91
C ALA A 100 19.71 -11.91 -4.89
N ALA A 101 19.57 -11.51 -3.61
CA ALA A 101 20.44 -11.94 -2.53
C ALA A 101 19.74 -12.98 -1.63
N PRO A 102 20.50 -13.85 -0.93
CA PRO A 102 19.91 -14.87 -0.05
C PRO A 102 19.08 -14.32 1.11
N ASP A 103 19.36 -13.10 1.54
CA ASP A 103 18.68 -12.35 2.60
C ASP A 103 17.70 -11.31 2.07
N ALA A 104 17.24 -11.47 0.83
CA ALA A 104 16.30 -10.57 0.18
C ALA A 104 15.08 -11.33 -0.37
N CYS A 105 13.98 -10.62 -0.50
CA CYS A 105 12.79 -11.06 -1.21
C CYS A 105 12.29 -9.96 -2.15
N VAL A 106 11.47 -10.34 -3.11
CA VAL A 106 10.63 -9.40 -3.86
C VAL A 106 9.21 -9.55 -3.34
N LEU A 107 8.72 -8.50 -2.70
CA LEU A 107 7.32 -8.41 -2.26
C LEU A 107 6.46 -7.99 -3.44
N GLU A 108 5.52 -8.86 -3.81
CA GLU A 108 4.55 -8.63 -4.87
C GLU A 108 3.21 -8.23 -4.24
N ILE A 109 2.71 -7.07 -4.64
CA ILE A 109 1.44 -6.51 -4.17
C ILE A 109 0.53 -6.34 -5.39
N GLU A 110 -0.64 -6.92 -5.34
CA GLU A 110 -1.66 -6.78 -6.37
C GLU A 110 -2.93 -6.19 -5.76
N VAL A 111 -3.39 -5.08 -6.32
CA VAL A 111 -4.71 -4.51 -6.01
C VAL A 111 -5.57 -4.61 -7.25
N ARG A 112 -6.67 -5.37 -7.13
CA ARG A 112 -7.64 -5.61 -8.20
C ARG A 112 -9.00 -5.02 -7.82
N ASP A 113 -9.64 -4.40 -8.78
CA ASP A 113 -11.00 -3.91 -8.66
C ASP A 113 -11.88 -4.36 -9.84
N THR A 114 -13.18 -4.38 -9.62
CA THR A 114 -14.20 -4.62 -10.66
C THR A 114 -14.95 -3.32 -11.00
N GLY A 115 -14.22 -2.21 -10.99
CA GLY A 115 -14.77 -0.88 -11.21
C GLY A 115 -14.96 -0.53 -12.69
N ILE A 116 -14.99 0.77 -12.95
CA ILE A 116 -15.21 1.30 -14.30
C ILE A 116 -14.11 0.96 -15.30
N GLY A 117 -12.94 0.54 -14.82
CA GLY A 117 -11.76 0.35 -15.65
C GLY A 117 -11.20 1.67 -16.21
N VAL A 118 -10.20 1.54 -17.05
CA VAL A 118 -9.49 2.65 -17.71
C VAL A 118 -9.47 2.42 -19.21
N ALA A 119 -9.79 3.45 -19.97
CA ALA A 119 -9.73 3.40 -21.42
C ALA A 119 -8.29 3.17 -21.93
N PRO A 120 -8.09 2.42 -23.03
CA PRO A 120 -6.76 2.10 -23.54
C PRO A 120 -5.88 3.32 -23.81
N GLU A 121 -6.49 4.43 -24.22
CA GLU A 121 -5.81 5.69 -24.54
C GLU A 121 -5.25 6.38 -23.30
N VAL A 122 -5.87 6.17 -22.12
CA VAL A 122 -5.47 6.78 -20.85
C VAL A 122 -4.43 5.93 -20.11
N LEU A 123 -4.44 4.62 -20.32
CA LEU A 123 -3.61 3.67 -19.58
C LEU A 123 -2.10 4.02 -19.64
N PRO A 124 -1.51 4.44 -20.78
CA PRO A 124 -0.10 4.82 -20.83
C PRO A 124 0.26 6.05 -19.99
N HIS A 125 -0.72 6.93 -19.75
CA HIS A 125 -0.56 8.19 -19.02
C HIS A 125 -1.03 8.13 -17.57
N LEU A 126 -1.46 6.96 -17.11
CA LEU A 126 -2.13 6.77 -15.82
C LEU A 126 -1.28 7.19 -14.61
N PHE A 127 0.04 7.08 -14.74
CA PHE A 127 1.02 7.44 -13.71
C PHE A 127 1.63 8.83 -13.87
N GLU A 128 1.19 9.62 -14.85
CA GLU A 128 1.63 11.00 -15.01
C GLU A 128 0.97 11.90 -13.96
N ALA A 129 1.72 12.88 -13.48
CA ALA A 129 1.19 13.83 -12.51
C ALA A 129 0.05 14.65 -13.15
N PHE A 130 -1.03 14.85 -12.38
CA PHE A 130 -2.23 15.56 -12.82
C PHE A 130 -3.00 14.89 -13.97
N ALA A 131 -2.61 13.68 -14.37
CA ALA A 131 -3.38 12.89 -15.33
C ALA A 131 -4.76 12.56 -14.75
N GLN A 132 -5.82 12.90 -15.50
CA GLN A 132 -7.19 12.61 -15.14
C GLN A 132 -7.91 12.08 -16.38
N ALA A 133 -8.62 10.97 -16.22
CA ALA A 133 -9.21 10.22 -17.33
C ALA A 133 -10.29 11.00 -18.12
N ASP A 134 -10.92 12.03 -17.52
CA ASP A 134 -11.87 12.93 -18.21
C ASP A 134 -12.44 14.01 -17.27
N SER A 135 -12.87 15.16 -17.82
CA SER A 135 -13.56 16.22 -17.07
C SER A 135 -14.92 15.80 -16.51
N THR A 136 -15.54 14.74 -17.06
CA THR A 136 -16.79 14.15 -16.59
C THR A 136 -16.58 13.21 -15.40
N THR A 137 -15.50 12.44 -15.39
CA THR A 137 -15.09 11.55 -14.29
C THR A 137 -14.65 12.37 -13.08
N THR A 138 -13.99 13.50 -13.29
CA THR A 138 -13.54 14.44 -12.24
C THR A 138 -14.71 15.03 -11.45
N ARG A 139 -15.83 15.37 -12.12
CA ARG A 139 -17.03 15.87 -11.45
C ARG A 139 -17.71 14.81 -10.57
N ARG A 140 -17.57 13.53 -10.90
CA ARG A 140 -18.28 12.44 -10.22
C ARG A 140 -17.45 11.82 -9.09
N PHE A 141 -16.12 11.75 -9.23
CA PHE A 141 -15.25 11.02 -8.29
C PHE A 141 -14.20 11.90 -7.61
N GLY A 142 -13.88 13.09 -8.14
CA GLY A 142 -12.89 14.03 -7.58
C GLY A 142 -11.48 13.43 -7.45
N GLY A 143 -10.47 14.25 -7.19
CA GLY A 143 -9.10 13.81 -6.92
C GLY A 143 -8.07 14.78 -7.49
N THR A 144 -6.86 14.74 -6.95
CA THR A 144 -5.73 15.62 -7.35
C THR A 144 -5.06 15.17 -8.63
N GLY A 145 -5.18 13.89 -9.01
CA GLY A 145 -4.40 13.28 -10.08
C GLY A 145 -2.94 13.03 -9.68
N LEU A 146 -2.59 13.20 -8.40
CA LEU A 146 -1.21 12.99 -7.90
C LEU A 146 -1.01 11.59 -7.32
N GLY A 147 -2.06 10.92 -6.83
CA GLY A 147 -1.91 9.69 -6.06
C GLY A 147 -1.14 8.59 -6.79
N LEU A 148 -1.47 8.28 -8.06
CA LEU A 148 -0.76 7.25 -8.83
C LEU A 148 0.65 7.70 -9.26
N ALA A 149 0.86 8.99 -9.53
CA ALA A 149 2.18 9.54 -9.80
C ALA A 149 3.11 9.39 -8.58
N ILE A 150 2.59 9.68 -7.39
CA ILE A 150 3.32 9.48 -6.12
C ILE A 150 3.62 8.00 -5.91
N VAL A 151 2.65 7.10 -6.15
CA VAL A 151 2.89 5.66 -6.04
C VAL A 151 4.03 5.22 -6.94
N ARG A 152 4.04 5.63 -8.21
CA ARG A 152 5.11 5.31 -9.15
C ARG A 152 6.46 5.81 -8.65
N GLN A 153 6.56 7.08 -8.25
CA GLN A 153 7.79 7.66 -7.76
C GLN A 153 8.30 6.98 -6.48
N LEU A 154 7.40 6.64 -5.53
CA LEU A 154 7.76 5.91 -4.31
C LEU A 154 8.27 4.50 -4.63
N VAL A 155 7.60 3.80 -5.54
CA VAL A 155 8.02 2.46 -5.97
C VAL A 155 9.38 2.51 -6.65
N GLU A 156 9.62 3.47 -7.55
CA GLU A 156 10.92 3.70 -8.20
C GLU A 156 12.02 4.06 -7.19
N LEU A 157 11.70 4.90 -6.19
CA LEU A 157 12.63 5.26 -5.11
C LEU A 157 12.99 4.05 -4.22
N MET A 158 12.10 3.06 -4.13
CA MET A 158 12.30 1.79 -3.43
C MET A 158 12.90 0.70 -4.33
N ASP A 159 13.49 1.06 -5.48
CA ASP A 159 14.05 0.15 -6.49
C ASP A 159 13.06 -0.90 -7.02
N GLY A 160 11.77 -0.60 -6.95
CA GLY A 160 10.68 -1.47 -7.37
C GLY A 160 10.14 -1.15 -8.76
N THR A 161 9.08 -1.88 -9.14
CA THR A 161 8.33 -1.66 -10.38
C THR A 161 6.84 -1.62 -10.11
N ILE A 162 6.11 -0.85 -10.92
CA ILE A 162 4.65 -0.82 -10.91
C ILE A 162 4.11 -0.98 -12.33
N GLU A 163 3.08 -1.80 -12.45
CA GLU A 163 2.36 -2.01 -13.69
C GLU A 163 0.85 -1.89 -13.45
N ALA A 164 0.12 -1.48 -14.48
CA ALA A 164 -1.32 -1.44 -14.49
C ALA A 164 -1.88 -2.16 -15.72
N THR A 165 -2.87 -2.99 -15.50
CA THR A 165 -3.69 -3.56 -16.56
C THR A 165 -5.14 -3.22 -16.29
N SER A 166 -5.88 -2.82 -17.33
CA SER A 166 -7.28 -2.43 -17.16
C SER A 166 -8.07 -2.71 -18.43
N THR A 167 -9.35 -2.94 -18.24
CA THR A 167 -10.33 -3.03 -19.33
C THR A 167 -11.53 -2.17 -18.93
N GLU A 168 -11.89 -1.22 -19.78
CA GLU A 168 -13.03 -0.33 -19.55
C GLU A 168 -14.32 -1.13 -19.36
N GLY A 169 -15.07 -0.80 -18.33
CA GLY A 169 -16.30 -1.50 -17.93
C GLY A 169 -16.11 -2.82 -17.19
N VAL A 170 -14.85 -3.29 -17.01
CA VAL A 170 -14.54 -4.58 -16.35
C VAL A 170 -13.80 -4.38 -15.03
N GLY A 171 -12.82 -3.45 -15.00
CA GLY A 171 -12.02 -3.15 -13.82
C GLY A 171 -10.54 -2.99 -14.10
N SER A 172 -9.76 -2.83 -13.04
CA SER A 172 -8.32 -2.60 -13.11
C SER A 172 -7.55 -3.52 -12.18
N THR A 173 -6.28 -3.75 -12.51
CA THR A 173 -5.33 -4.46 -11.67
C THR A 173 -4.02 -3.69 -11.67
N PHE A 174 -3.56 -3.32 -10.47
CA PHE A 174 -2.27 -2.69 -10.22
C PHE A 174 -1.35 -3.70 -9.57
N ARG A 175 -0.15 -3.87 -10.12
CA ARG A 175 0.90 -4.73 -9.58
C ARG A 175 2.10 -3.90 -9.20
N VAL A 176 2.58 -4.11 -7.98
CA VAL A 176 3.80 -3.49 -7.45
C VAL A 176 4.75 -4.60 -7.03
N GLU A 177 6.00 -4.51 -7.43
CA GLU A 177 7.09 -5.37 -6.96
C GLU A 177 8.11 -4.52 -6.23
N LEU A 178 8.45 -4.90 -4.99
CA LEU A 178 9.42 -4.20 -4.15
C LEU A 178 10.52 -5.17 -3.70
N PRO A 179 11.77 -4.95 -4.08
CA PRO A 179 12.90 -5.69 -3.54
C PRO A 179 13.16 -5.22 -2.11
N LEU A 180 13.08 -6.13 -1.14
CA LEU A 180 13.23 -5.84 0.28
C LEU A 180 14.22 -6.83 0.92
N ALA A 181 15.04 -6.34 1.85
CA ALA A 181 15.87 -7.21 2.67
C ALA A 181 15.01 -7.90 3.74
N LEU A 182 15.31 -9.16 4.05
CA LEU A 182 14.69 -9.87 5.16
C LEU A 182 15.17 -9.29 6.50
N ALA A 183 14.30 -9.28 7.49
CA ALA A 183 14.66 -8.88 8.86
C ALA A 183 14.47 -10.06 9.83
N ASN A 184 15.43 -10.25 10.73
CA ASN A 184 15.43 -11.39 11.64
C ASN A 184 14.46 -11.25 12.81
N ALA A 185 14.04 -10.01 13.15
CA ALA A 185 13.03 -9.73 14.19
C ALA A 185 12.45 -8.32 14.00
N GLY A 186 11.19 -8.15 14.34
CA GLY A 186 10.57 -6.84 14.49
C GLY A 186 11.06 -6.09 15.73
N PRO A 187 10.66 -4.81 15.89
CA PRO A 187 10.92 -4.09 17.13
C PRO A 187 10.38 -4.92 18.29
N ALA A 188 11.20 -5.14 19.31
CA ALA A 188 10.76 -5.84 20.52
C ALA A 188 9.50 -5.12 21.03
N THR A 189 8.33 -5.75 20.84
CA THR A 189 7.12 -5.32 21.54
C THR A 189 7.46 -5.45 23.01
N GLY A 190 7.56 -4.31 23.72
CA GLY A 190 7.91 -4.26 25.13
C GLY A 190 7.03 -5.22 25.90
N GLY A 191 7.55 -6.40 26.16
CA GLY A 191 6.98 -7.34 27.10
C GLY A 191 6.95 -6.63 28.45
N ALA A 192 5.72 -6.36 28.93
CA ALA A 192 5.51 -5.93 30.30
C ALA A 192 6.27 -6.87 31.19
N ALA A 193 7.23 -6.31 31.92
CA ALA A 193 8.01 -6.98 32.92
C ALA A 193 7.11 -7.79 33.83
N ALA A 194 7.17 -9.10 33.74
CA ALA A 194 6.78 -9.99 34.80
C ALA A 194 7.83 -9.79 35.93
N ALA A 195 7.66 -8.72 36.69
CA ALA A 195 8.39 -8.53 37.94
C ALA A 195 7.98 -9.67 38.88
N GLY A 196 8.89 -10.60 39.08
CA GLY A 196 8.75 -11.70 40.00
C GLY A 196 8.46 -11.22 41.41
N LEU A 197 7.26 -11.51 41.87
CA LEU A 197 6.95 -11.51 43.33
C LEU A 197 7.65 -12.74 43.95
N ARG A 198 8.89 -12.55 44.39
CA ARG A 198 9.49 -13.48 45.37
C ARG A 198 8.80 -13.22 46.71
N ALA A 199 7.89 -14.11 47.07
CA ALA A 199 7.42 -14.22 48.44
C ALA A 199 8.61 -14.59 49.32
N GLN A 200 9.05 -13.68 50.19
CA GLN A 200 9.87 -13.98 51.32
C GLN A 200 8.96 -14.55 52.40
N HIS A 201 8.99 -15.84 52.61
CA HIS A 201 8.62 -16.45 53.88
C HIS A 201 9.83 -16.33 54.79
N GLY A 202 9.77 -15.43 55.75
CA GLY A 202 10.62 -15.34 56.89
C GLY A 202 9.90 -15.94 58.08
N ASP A 203 10.48 -16.96 58.60
CA ASP A 203 10.24 -17.68 59.82
C ASP A 203 10.12 -16.78 61.07
N ARG A 204 9.08 -16.98 61.87
CA ARG A 204 9.12 -17.19 63.32
C ARG A 204 7.70 -17.43 63.87
#